data_c6d99b0b21dd926fc82918fe6ddda5da
#
_entry.id   c6d99b0b21dd926fc82918fe6ddda5da
#
_cell.length_a   1.000
_cell.length_b   1.000
_cell.length_c   1.000
_cell.angle_alpha   90.00
_cell.angle_beta   90.00
_cell.angle_gamma   90.00
#
_symmetry.space_group_name_H-M   'P 1'
#
loop_
_entity.id
_entity.type
_entity.pdbx_description
1 polymer ?
#
loop_
_entity_poly.entity_id
_entity_poly.type
_entity_poly.pdbx_seq_one_letter_code
_entity_poly.pdbx_strand_id
1 'polypeptide(L)'
;MNTEQVREEVRSWLAAHWDPNLDLIEWRELLTDSGWGAPDWPSDYFGRDLAPQLSSVVDEELARIGAIGAAHSGVRMLAAVTLLAHGNHEQKQNYLRPILTGEHAWCQLFSEPGSGSDLAGATTRADLDGDEWIINGQKVWNTSAHHADYGLLLARSDWDEPKHKGLSYFILDMHQPGVEVRQLKQMNGHASFNEVFFTDARVPRANILGAPGDGWQIAMTTLAYERRSFDRPRNPAGKSPSSAPIYQQYQQELEVANEPYKWYPQRAGRVDLVLQRAKETGAINDPVIRQDIARLHILAQSARWTAQRARAAQKAGKPQGPEGSLGKLAASHIGRLASRVHTDISANEALLTGPDSAMEGVIAEVLVSTPAGSIAGGTDEIQRNIIAERVLGLPKEPRFDTGPFRDVPRNSSPKDQ
;
A
#
# COMPACT_ATOMS: atom_id res chain seq x y z
N MET A 1 -11.88 25.34 -15.24
CA MET A 1 -11.49 24.89 -16.61
C MET A 1 -12.37 23.72 -17.02
N ASN A 2 -12.69 23.60 -18.31
CA ASN A 2 -13.34 22.41 -18.87
C ASN A 2 -12.29 21.45 -19.47
N THR A 3 -12.71 20.26 -19.87
CA THR A 3 -11.83 19.20 -20.40
C THR A 3 -10.97 19.65 -21.59
N GLU A 4 -11.54 20.41 -22.53
CA GLU A 4 -10.83 20.84 -23.74
C GLU A 4 -9.78 21.92 -23.42
N GLN A 5 -10.09 22.85 -22.54
CA GLN A 5 -9.12 23.84 -22.06
C GLN A 5 -7.92 23.21 -21.38
N VAL A 6 -8.15 22.20 -20.48
CA VAL A 6 -7.05 21.45 -19.83
C VAL A 6 -6.22 20.74 -20.89
N ARG A 7 -6.86 20.11 -21.87
CA ARG A 7 -6.19 19.38 -22.94
C ARG A 7 -5.29 20.29 -23.80
N GLU A 8 -5.78 21.45 -24.18
CA GLU A 8 -5.01 22.43 -24.97
C GLU A 8 -3.81 22.97 -24.17
N GLU A 9 -4.02 23.34 -22.90
CA GLU A 9 -2.95 23.88 -22.07
C GLU A 9 -1.85 22.86 -21.83
N VAL A 10 -2.22 21.61 -21.44
CA VAL A 10 -1.21 20.59 -21.18
C VAL A 10 -0.46 20.18 -22.46
N ARG A 11 -1.14 20.13 -23.62
CA ARG A 11 -0.48 19.89 -24.91
C ARG A 11 0.54 20.96 -25.25
N SER A 12 0.15 22.22 -25.09
CA SER A 12 1.05 23.35 -25.34
C SER A 12 2.27 23.31 -24.42
N TRP A 13 2.04 23.03 -23.15
CA TRP A 13 3.12 22.93 -22.18
C TRP A 13 4.06 21.75 -22.50
N LEU A 14 3.51 20.57 -22.80
CA LEU A 14 4.29 19.38 -23.17
C LEU A 14 5.11 19.59 -24.44
N ALA A 15 4.54 20.27 -25.46
CA ALA A 15 5.25 20.56 -26.70
C ALA A 15 6.48 21.47 -26.49
N ALA A 16 6.45 22.30 -25.45
CA ALA A 16 7.54 23.22 -25.12
C ALA A 16 8.61 22.62 -24.16
N HIS A 17 8.27 21.59 -23.37
CA HIS A 17 9.12 21.14 -22.27
C HIS A 17 9.50 19.65 -22.33
N TRP A 18 8.74 18.80 -23.05
CA TRP A 18 9.04 17.38 -23.10
C TRP A 18 10.22 17.07 -24.02
N ASP A 19 11.30 16.54 -23.44
CA ASP A 19 12.42 15.96 -24.18
C ASP A 19 12.82 14.60 -23.56
N PRO A 20 12.76 13.49 -24.29
CA PRO A 20 13.14 12.17 -23.79
C PRO A 20 14.64 12.03 -23.51
N ASN A 21 15.48 13.02 -23.84
CA ASN A 21 16.90 13.04 -23.52
C ASN A 21 17.23 13.71 -22.18
N LEU A 22 16.25 14.31 -21.51
CA LEU A 22 16.39 14.81 -20.15
C LEU A 22 16.63 13.67 -19.15
N ASP A 23 17.25 14.01 -18.02
CA ASP A 23 17.26 13.17 -16.85
C ASP A 23 15.84 13.02 -16.26
N LEU A 24 15.52 11.84 -15.67
CA LEU A 24 14.18 11.58 -15.14
C LEU A 24 13.78 12.54 -14.03
N ILE A 25 14.72 12.86 -13.14
CA ILE A 25 14.46 13.81 -12.04
C ILE A 25 14.28 15.22 -12.61
N GLU A 26 15.17 15.67 -13.49
CA GLU A 26 15.06 16.98 -14.14
C GLU A 26 13.72 17.16 -14.86
N TRP A 27 13.28 16.17 -15.62
CA TRP A 27 11.96 16.18 -16.24
C TRP A 27 10.84 16.30 -15.20
N ARG A 28 10.89 15.50 -14.14
CA ARG A 28 9.86 15.51 -13.09
C ARG A 28 9.87 16.79 -12.25
N GLU A 29 11.00 17.46 -12.11
CA GLU A 29 11.07 18.80 -11.54
C GLU A 29 10.26 19.79 -12.36
N LEU A 30 10.49 19.85 -13.69
CA LEU A 30 9.70 20.69 -14.60
C LEU A 30 8.21 20.36 -14.50
N LEU A 31 7.87 19.08 -14.53
CA LEU A 31 6.49 18.61 -14.45
C LEU A 31 5.83 19.00 -13.11
N THR A 32 6.54 18.87 -11.99
CA THR A 32 6.08 19.20 -10.64
C THR A 32 5.91 20.70 -10.47
N ASP A 33 6.92 21.48 -10.86
CA ASP A 33 6.91 22.94 -10.70
C ASP A 33 5.86 23.63 -11.61
N SER A 34 5.46 22.98 -12.71
CA SER A 34 4.33 23.43 -13.54
C SER A 34 2.96 23.14 -12.95
N GLY A 35 2.89 22.24 -11.96
CA GLY A 35 1.66 21.72 -11.38
C GLY A 35 0.97 20.64 -12.19
N TRP A 36 1.48 20.27 -13.38
CA TRP A 36 0.91 19.20 -14.20
C TRP A 36 1.23 17.78 -13.67
N GLY A 37 2.21 17.68 -12.75
CA GLY A 37 2.55 16.43 -12.07
C GLY A 37 1.47 15.91 -11.14
N ALA A 38 0.68 16.81 -10.53
CA ALA A 38 -0.41 16.49 -9.61
C ALA A 38 -1.53 17.54 -9.76
N PRO A 39 -2.23 17.59 -10.90
CA PRO A 39 -3.07 18.73 -11.29
C PRO A 39 -4.29 18.96 -10.39
N ASP A 40 -4.74 17.95 -9.64
CA ASP A 40 -5.82 18.02 -8.67
C ASP A 40 -5.38 18.44 -7.25
N TRP A 41 -4.06 18.64 -7.04
CA TRP A 41 -3.56 19.17 -5.76
C TRP A 41 -3.73 20.69 -5.70
N PRO A 42 -3.70 21.28 -4.48
CA PRO A 42 -3.70 22.72 -4.32
C PRO A 42 -2.52 23.38 -5.07
N SER A 43 -2.76 24.53 -5.68
CA SER A 43 -1.73 25.29 -6.40
C SER A 43 -0.58 25.73 -5.51
N ASP A 44 -0.84 25.97 -4.21
CA ASP A 44 0.18 26.26 -3.21
C ASP A 44 1.11 25.07 -2.94
N TYR A 45 0.74 23.87 -3.38
CA TYR A 45 1.45 22.62 -3.13
C TYR A 45 1.66 21.80 -4.42
N PHE A 46 2.23 22.45 -5.44
CA PHE A 46 2.65 21.81 -6.69
C PHE A 46 1.52 21.24 -7.54
N GLY A 47 0.28 21.74 -7.36
CA GLY A 47 -0.89 21.39 -8.14
C GLY A 47 -1.46 22.54 -8.96
N ARG A 48 -2.69 22.41 -9.43
CA ARG A 48 -3.41 23.42 -10.23
C ARG A 48 -4.87 23.59 -9.80
N ASP A 49 -5.27 23.09 -8.64
CA ASP A 49 -6.64 23.12 -8.11
C ASP A 49 -7.68 22.54 -9.10
N LEU A 50 -7.30 21.63 -9.97
CA LEU A 50 -8.22 21.05 -10.92
C LEU A 50 -9.15 20.02 -10.24
N ALA A 51 -10.36 19.92 -10.77
CA ALA A 51 -11.26 18.85 -10.34
C ALA A 51 -10.62 17.47 -10.62
N PRO A 52 -10.70 16.50 -9.70
CA PRO A 52 -10.01 15.20 -9.82
C PRO A 52 -10.32 14.43 -11.13
N GLN A 53 -11.49 14.67 -11.74
CA GLN A 53 -11.88 14.07 -13.00
C GLN A 53 -11.04 14.57 -14.19
N LEU A 54 -10.43 15.75 -14.04
CA LEU A 54 -9.61 16.37 -15.11
C LEU A 54 -8.17 15.86 -15.07
N SER A 55 -7.71 15.24 -13.99
CA SER A 55 -6.37 14.64 -13.90
C SER A 55 -6.17 13.54 -14.95
N SER A 56 -7.21 12.77 -15.28
CA SER A 56 -7.14 11.74 -16.32
C SER A 56 -6.87 12.32 -17.71
N VAL A 57 -7.27 13.56 -17.98
CA VAL A 57 -6.97 14.25 -19.25
C VAL A 57 -5.48 14.53 -19.38
N VAL A 58 -4.83 14.90 -18.27
CA VAL A 58 -3.38 15.11 -18.23
C VAL A 58 -2.65 13.79 -18.44
N ASP A 59 -3.08 12.72 -17.77
CA ASP A 59 -2.52 11.37 -17.94
C ASP A 59 -2.64 10.88 -19.39
N GLU A 60 -3.79 11.13 -20.05
CA GLU A 60 -4.00 10.81 -21.48
C GLU A 60 -3.01 11.55 -22.39
N GLU A 61 -2.77 12.83 -22.14
CA GLU A 61 -1.86 13.63 -22.98
C GLU A 61 -0.39 13.27 -22.77
N LEU A 62 0.02 12.99 -21.51
CA LEU A 62 1.34 12.42 -21.23
C LEU A 62 1.55 11.09 -21.96
N ALA A 63 0.58 10.17 -21.83
CA ALA A 63 0.66 8.86 -22.48
C ALA A 63 0.68 8.97 -24.02
N ARG A 64 -0.03 9.92 -24.60
CA ARG A 64 -0.11 10.14 -26.07
C ARG A 64 1.25 10.41 -26.70
N ILE A 65 2.13 11.12 -25.99
CA ILE A 65 3.49 11.46 -26.49
C ILE A 65 4.59 10.60 -25.85
N GLY A 66 4.23 9.66 -24.96
CA GLY A 66 5.16 8.82 -24.23
C GLY A 66 5.88 9.55 -23.09
N ALA A 67 5.40 10.70 -22.63
CA ALA A 67 5.99 11.41 -21.50
C ALA A 67 5.74 10.66 -20.19
N ILE A 68 6.75 10.66 -19.33
CA ILE A 68 6.70 9.99 -18.02
C ILE A 68 6.01 10.92 -17.02
N GLY A 69 5.08 10.40 -16.24
CA GLY A 69 4.41 11.14 -15.18
C GLY A 69 5.25 11.33 -13.91
N ALA A 70 4.72 12.07 -12.95
CA ALA A 70 5.31 12.22 -11.62
C ALA A 70 5.42 10.87 -10.89
N ALA A 71 6.23 10.80 -9.83
CA ALA A 71 6.52 9.57 -9.09
C ALA A 71 5.36 9.17 -8.15
N HIS A 72 4.22 8.77 -8.70
CA HIS A 72 2.98 8.45 -7.97
C HIS A 72 2.89 6.99 -7.50
N SER A 73 3.97 6.35 -7.06
CA SER A 73 3.92 4.91 -6.76
C SER A 73 3.97 4.60 -5.26
N GLY A 74 3.21 3.57 -4.86
CA GLY A 74 3.35 2.90 -3.57
C GLY A 74 3.20 3.82 -2.36
N VAL A 75 4.14 3.72 -1.44
CA VAL A 75 4.10 4.45 -0.16
C VAL A 75 4.37 5.96 -0.34
N ARG A 76 5.05 6.39 -1.41
CA ARG A 76 5.19 7.81 -1.75
C ARG A 76 3.83 8.50 -1.81
N MET A 77 2.86 7.88 -2.49
CA MET A 77 1.50 8.45 -2.57
C MET A 77 0.80 8.43 -1.22
N LEU A 78 1.01 7.42 -0.38
CA LEU A 78 0.46 7.43 0.99
C LEU A 78 1.03 8.58 1.82
N ALA A 79 2.33 8.84 1.69
CA ALA A 79 2.98 9.97 2.34
C ALA A 79 2.41 11.30 1.83
N ALA A 80 2.31 11.48 0.52
CA ALA A 80 1.80 12.70 -0.09
C ALA A 80 0.38 13.04 0.36
N VAL A 81 -0.55 12.08 0.29
CA VAL A 81 -1.95 12.34 0.69
C VAL A 81 -2.10 12.57 2.19
N THR A 82 -1.26 11.93 3.01
CA THR A 82 -1.25 12.15 4.46
C THR A 82 -0.72 13.54 4.78
N LEU A 83 0.37 13.96 4.13
CA LEU A 83 0.92 15.31 4.25
C LEU A 83 -0.07 16.39 3.79
N LEU A 84 -0.71 16.21 2.63
CA LEU A 84 -1.74 17.14 2.13
C LEU A 84 -2.89 17.33 3.12
N ALA A 85 -3.33 16.22 3.77
CA ALA A 85 -4.44 16.26 4.70
C ALA A 85 -4.07 16.83 6.09
N HIS A 86 -2.88 16.55 6.59
CA HIS A 86 -2.52 16.77 7.99
C HIS A 86 -1.21 17.55 8.20
N GLY A 87 -0.36 17.67 7.19
CA GLY A 87 0.89 18.45 7.29
C GLY A 87 0.64 19.94 7.42
N ASN A 88 1.52 20.64 8.12
CA ASN A 88 1.56 22.09 8.11
C ASN A 88 2.16 22.63 6.79
N HIS A 89 2.20 23.95 6.62
CA HIS A 89 2.68 24.56 5.37
C HIS A 89 4.14 24.19 5.08
N GLU A 90 5.02 24.26 6.06
CA GLU A 90 6.45 23.95 5.91
C GLU A 90 6.67 22.47 5.55
N GLN A 91 5.98 21.56 6.24
CA GLN A 91 6.06 20.12 5.93
C GLN A 91 5.60 19.82 4.50
N LYS A 92 4.53 20.44 4.03
CA LYS A 92 4.04 20.30 2.66
C LYS A 92 5.05 20.81 1.64
N GLN A 93 5.62 21.98 1.88
CA GLN A 93 6.65 22.56 1.00
C GLN A 93 7.91 21.69 0.93
N ASN A 94 8.38 21.18 2.07
CA ASN A 94 9.63 20.44 2.15
C ASN A 94 9.53 19.03 1.58
N TYR A 95 8.36 18.34 1.71
CA TYR A 95 8.27 16.92 1.40
C TYR A 95 7.48 16.58 0.13
N LEU A 96 6.51 17.43 -0.29
CA LEU A 96 5.66 17.04 -1.43
C LEU A 96 6.40 17.10 -2.77
N ARG A 97 7.26 18.10 -2.98
CA ARG A 97 8.05 18.21 -4.21
C ARG A 97 8.97 17.00 -4.42
N PRO A 98 9.84 16.61 -3.45
CA PRO A 98 10.70 15.44 -3.59
C PRO A 98 9.93 14.11 -3.72
N ILE A 99 8.69 14.04 -3.22
CA ILE A 99 7.81 12.89 -3.46
C ILE A 99 7.42 12.83 -4.94
N LEU A 100 7.01 13.95 -5.54
CA LEU A 100 6.54 14.01 -6.93
C LEU A 100 7.67 13.81 -7.95
N THR A 101 8.86 14.33 -7.65
CA THR A 101 10.06 14.13 -8.50
C THR A 101 10.60 12.72 -8.39
N GLY A 102 10.37 12.05 -7.26
CA GLY A 102 10.88 10.70 -6.99
C GLY A 102 12.20 10.68 -6.24
N GLU A 103 12.72 11.83 -5.80
CA GLU A 103 13.95 11.95 -5.03
C GLU A 103 13.85 11.27 -3.67
N HIS A 104 12.69 11.35 -3.00
CA HIS A 104 12.47 10.71 -1.70
C HIS A 104 11.68 9.41 -1.82
N ALA A 105 12.23 8.35 -1.28
CA ALA A 105 11.56 7.09 -1.06
C ALA A 105 10.96 7.05 0.37
N TRP A 106 9.78 6.45 0.51
CA TRP A 106 9.04 6.42 1.78
C TRP A 106 8.66 5.00 2.18
N CYS A 107 8.66 4.72 3.48
CA CYS A 107 8.09 3.50 4.03
C CYS A 107 7.03 3.80 5.10
N GLN A 108 6.20 2.79 5.41
CA GLN A 108 5.18 2.86 6.45
C GLN A 108 5.64 2.08 7.68
N LEU A 109 5.70 2.73 8.83
CA LEU A 109 6.21 2.20 10.09
C LEU A 109 5.07 2.09 11.11
N PHE A 110 4.15 1.13 10.88
CA PHE A 110 2.93 0.97 11.66
C PHE A 110 2.97 -0.26 12.56
N SER A 111 2.91 -1.45 11.96
CA SER A 111 2.81 -2.72 12.68
C SER A 111 4.02 -3.00 13.55
N GLU A 112 3.79 -3.66 14.69
CA GLU A 112 4.80 -4.16 15.61
C GLU A 112 4.64 -5.67 15.80
N PRO A 113 5.63 -6.40 16.33
CA PRO A 113 5.50 -7.83 16.60
C PRO A 113 4.27 -8.18 17.45
N GLY A 114 3.91 -7.32 18.40
CA GLY A 114 2.74 -7.48 19.27
C GLY A 114 1.48 -6.72 18.82
N SER A 115 1.53 -5.95 17.74
CA SER A 115 0.46 -5.01 17.36
C SER A 115 0.29 -4.91 15.84
N GLY A 116 -0.51 -5.81 15.27
CA GLY A 116 -0.90 -5.81 13.86
C GLY A 116 -2.36 -5.43 13.68
N SER A 117 -3.30 -6.37 13.92
CA SER A 117 -4.75 -6.10 13.87
C SER A 117 -5.18 -5.08 14.90
N ASP A 118 -4.61 -5.11 16.10
CA ASP A 118 -4.76 -4.09 17.12
C ASP A 118 -3.66 -3.01 16.98
N LEU A 119 -3.67 -2.29 15.87
CA LEU A 119 -2.68 -1.26 15.59
C LEU A 119 -2.63 -0.17 16.67
N ALA A 120 -3.77 0.15 17.29
CA ALA A 120 -3.82 1.09 18.39
C ALA A 120 -3.10 0.60 19.67
N GLY A 121 -2.80 -0.70 19.74
CA GLY A 121 -1.96 -1.30 20.78
C GLY A 121 -0.45 -1.08 20.60
N ALA A 122 -0.02 -0.28 19.65
CA ALA A 122 1.40 0.00 19.39
C ALA A 122 2.12 0.53 20.64
N THR A 123 3.34 0.04 20.83
CA THR A 123 4.20 0.30 22.00
C THR A 123 5.52 0.99 21.67
N THR A 124 5.86 1.17 20.40
CA THR A 124 6.99 2.02 20.02
C THR A 124 6.81 3.37 20.69
N ARG A 125 7.78 3.75 21.52
CA ARG A 125 7.70 4.89 22.42
C ARG A 125 8.27 6.14 21.75
N ALA A 126 7.67 7.29 22.00
CA ALA A 126 8.15 8.60 21.62
C ALA A 126 8.11 9.52 22.83
N ASP A 127 9.27 9.86 23.37
CA ASP A 127 9.40 10.77 24.51
C ASP A 127 9.95 12.10 24.04
N LEU A 128 9.32 13.21 24.46
CA LEU A 128 9.79 14.55 24.13
C LEU A 128 10.98 14.94 25.02
N ASP A 129 12.11 15.28 24.41
CA ASP A 129 13.31 15.79 25.05
C ASP A 129 13.74 17.11 24.39
N GLY A 130 13.39 18.23 25.00
CA GLY A 130 13.62 19.55 24.41
C GLY A 130 12.86 19.73 23.09
N ASP A 131 13.60 19.93 22.01
CA ASP A 131 13.05 20.14 20.66
C ASP A 131 13.05 18.88 19.79
N GLU A 132 13.27 17.72 20.38
CA GLU A 132 13.30 16.43 19.66
C GLU A 132 12.45 15.37 20.38
N TRP A 133 11.92 14.44 19.62
CA TRP A 133 11.31 13.21 20.10
C TRP A 133 12.33 12.08 20.05
N ILE A 134 12.47 11.35 21.15
CA ILE A 134 13.33 10.17 21.26
C ILE A 134 12.47 8.93 21.02
N ILE A 135 12.80 8.19 19.98
CA ILE A 135 12.03 7.02 19.55
C ILE A 135 12.75 5.74 19.96
N ASN A 136 12.02 4.87 20.65
CA ASN A 136 12.48 3.54 21.04
C ASN A 136 11.43 2.48 20.75
N GLY A 137 11.82 1.36 20.13
CA GLY A 137 10.91 0.27 19.81
C GLY A 137 11.26 -0.48 18.55
N GLN A 138 10.24 -1.16 17.98
CA GLN A 138 10.41 -1.99 16.80
C GLN A 138 9.16 -1.92 15.92
N LYS A 139 9.38 -1.79 14.62
CA LYS A 139 8.33 -1.96 13.61
C LYS A 139 8.62 -3.17 12.74
N VAL A 140 7.58 -3.78 12.18
CA VAL A 140 7.69 -5.01 11.39
C VAL A 140 6.75 -4.99 10.19
N TRP A 141 7.06 -5.79 9.18
CA TRP A 141 6.33 -5.88 7.90
C TRP A 141 6.38 -4.59 7.07
N ASN A 142 7.48 -3.86 7.19
CA ASN A 142 7.67 -2.59 6.50
C ASN A 142 8.17 -2.85 5.08
N THR A 143 7.28 -2.66 4.09
CA THR A 143 7.63 -2.84 2.67
C THR A 143 8.70 -1.83 2.25
N SER A 144 9.78 -2.32 1.64
CA SER A 144 10.86 -1.51 1.07
C SER A 144 11.54 -0.52 2.04
N ALA A 145 11.47 -0.73 3.36
CA ALA A 145 12.09 0.18 4.32
C ALA A 145 13.61 0.32 4.15
N HIS A 146 14.28 -0.71 3.58
CA HIS A 146 15.71 -0.69 3.27
C HIS A 146 16.10 0.22 2.08
N HIS A 147 15.12 0.79 1.38
CA HIS A 147 15.30 1.76 0.31
C HIS A 147 14.67 3.12 0.66
N ALA A 148 14.10 3.27 1.85
CA ALA A 148 13.36 4.47 2.21
C ALA A 148 14.26 5.54 2.82
N ASP A 149 14.07 6.79 2.40
CA ASP A 149 14.68 7.97 3.01
C ASP A 149 13.88 8.42 4.23
N TYR A 150 12.55 8.30 4.17
CA TYR A 150 11.65 8.69 5.25
C TYR A 150 10.64 7.62 5.60
N GLY A 151 10.26 7.58 6.88
CA GLY A 151 9.23 6.71 7.43
C GLY A 151 8.02 7.48 7.95
N LEU A 152 6.82 7.00 7.59
CA LEU A 152 5.57 7.40 8.23
C LEU A 152 5.42 6.61 9.53
N LEU A 153 5.85 7.18 10.65
CA LEU A 153 5.93 6.48 11.93
C LEU A 153 4.72 6.77 12.82
N LEU A 154 4.03 5.71 13.24
CA LEU A 154 3.03 5.76 14.31
C LEU A 154 3.69 5.29 15.62
N ALA A 155 3.77 6.15 16.63
CA ALA A 155 4.38 5.82 17.93
C ALA A 155 3.55 6.36 19.09
N ARG A 156 3.77 5.82 20.30
CA ARG A 156 3.07 6.22 21.51
C ARG A 156 3.82 7.33 22.21
N SER A 157 3.18 8.48 22.30
CA SER A 157 3.70 9.66 22.99
C SER A 157 3.06 9.90 24.37
N ASP A 158 1.90 9.29 24.63
CA ASP A 158 1.23 9.37 25.93
C ASP A 158 0.68 8.01 26.36
N TRP A 159 1.08 7.58 27.55
CA TRP A 159 0.71 6.29 28.15
C TRP A 159 -0.48 6.39 29.12
N ASP A 160 -0.83 7.63 29.51
CA ASP A 160 -1.92 7.92 30.43
C ASP A 160 -3.25 8.13 29.71
N GLU A 161 -3.18 8.46 28.41
CA GLU A 161 -4.35 8.57 27.55
C GLU A 161 -4.87 7.19 27.12
N PRO A 162 -6.16 7.08 26.80
CA PRO A 162 -6.72 5.89 26.15
C PRO A 162 -5.97 5.51 24.89
N LYS A 163 -5.89 4.22 24.57
CA LYS A 163 -4.93 3.68 23.58
C LYS A 163 -4.93 4.38 22.22
N HIS A 164 -6.06 4.90 21.75
CA HIS A 164 -6.15 5.62 20.49
C HIS A 164 -5.66 7.08 20.57
N LYS A 165 -5.81 7.70 21.73
CA LYS A 165 -5.45 9.11 21.95
C LYS A 165 -3.99 9.32 22.34
N GLY A 166 -3.33 8.29 22.84
CA GLY A 166 -1.91 8.37 23.22
C GLY A 166 -0.93 8.17 22.06
N LEU A 167 -1.41 8.10 20.81
CA LEU A 167 -0.59 7.89 19.62
C LEU A 167 -0.32 9.20 18.90
N SER A 168 0.92 9.38 18.44
CA SER A 168 1.35 10.49 17.60
C SER A 168 1.94 9.99 16.28
N TYR A 169 1.99 10.85 15.28
CA TYR A 169 2.42 10.50 13.92
C TYR A 169 3.61 11.35 13.51
N PHE A 170 4.67 10.72 13.02
CA PHE A 170 5.95 11.37 12.78
C PHE A 170 6.47 11.12 11.37
N ILE A 171 7.20 12.10 10.85
CA ILE A 171 8.09 11.94 9.70
C ILE A 171 9.47 11.62 10.26
N LEU A 172 9.91 10.38 10.09
CA LEU A 172 11.20 9.90 10.59
C LEU A 172 12.22 9.83 9.43
N ASP A 173 13.40 10.40 9.61
CA ASP A 173 14.55 10.16 8.73
C ASP A 173 15.06 8.73 8.96
N MET A 174 15.16 7.93 7.90
CA MET A 174 15.60 6.54 7.96
C MET A 174 17.12 6.39 8.00
N HIS A 175 17.87 7.43 7.64
CA HIS A 175 19.32 7.43 7.52
C HIS A 175 20.03 8.11 8.70
N GLN A 176 19.54 7.91 9.91
CA GLN A 176 20.10 8.50 11.13
C GLN A 176 20.63 7.43 12.09
N PRO A 177 21.53 7.80 13.03
CA PRO A 177 21.87 6.94 14.16
C PRO A 177 20.65 6.50 14.95
N GLY A 178 20.64 5.24 15.41
CA GLY A 178 19.51 4.69 16.16
C GLY A 178 18.39 4.09 15.30
N VAL A 179 18.47 4.13 13.98
CA VAL A 179 17.58 3.41 13.08
C VAL A 179 18.32 2.26 12.44
N GLU A 180 17.86 1.04 12.67
CA GLU A 180 18.43 -0.17 12.07
C GLU A 180 17.35 -0.91 11.27
N VAL A 181 17.59 -1.15 9.98
CA VAL A 181 16.66 -1.86 9.08
C VAL A 181 17.21 -3.24 8.77
N ARG A 182 16.40 -4.28 8.98
CA ARG A 182 16.74 -5.68 8.67
C ARG A 182 15.69 -6.29 7.76
N GLN A 183 16.12 -6.85 6.65
CA GLN A 183 15.21 -7.56 5.74
C GLN A 183 14.71 -8.87 6.36
N LEU A 184 13.41 -9.15 6.18
CA LEU A 184 12.75 -10.37 6.61
C LEU A 184 12.62 -11.35 5.46
N LYS A 185 13.25 -12.52 5.57
CA LYS A 185 13.05 -13.62 4.63
C LYS A 185 11.70 -14.29 4.92
N GLN A 186 10.81 -14.24 3.95
CA GLN A 186 9.47 -14.82 4.01
C GLN A 186 9.49 -16.32 3.66
N MET A 187 8.41 -17.05 3.97
CA MET A 187 8.23 -18.49 3.64
C MET A 187 8.36 -18.78 2.15
N ASN A 188 7.95 -17.86 1.30
CA ASN A 188 8.05 -17.98 -0.16
C ASN A 188 9.42 -17.62 -0.73
N GLY A 189 10.41 -17.36 0.13
CA GLY A 189 11.79 -17.04 -0.26
C GLY A 189 12.08 -15.58 -0.56
N HIS A 190 11.05 -14.73 -0.74
CA HIS A 190 11.22 -13.29 -0.94
C HIS A 190 11.63 -12.58 0.37
N ALA A 191 12.22 -11.38 0.26
CA ALA A 191 12.64 -10.55 1.39
C ALA A 191 12.22 -9.09 1.21
N SER A 192 10.99 -8.87 0.78
CA SER A 192 10.44 -7.54 0.50
C SER A 192 9.95 -6.78 1.72
N PHE A 193 9.80 -7.45 2.85
CA PHE A 193 9.48 -6.83 4.14
C PHE A 193 10.70 -6.66 5.01
N ASN A 194 10.60 -5.74 5.96
CA ASN A 194 11.66 -5.42 6.90
C ASN A 194 11.14 -5.37 8.33
N GLU A 195 12.06 -5.57 9.27
CA GLU A 195 11.99 -5.07 10.65
C GLU A 195 12.79 -3.78 10.73
N VAL A 196 12.30 -2.83 11.51
CA VAL A 196 12.99 -1.57 11.78
C VAL A 196 13.07 -1.40 13.29
N PHE A 197 14.28 -1.31 13.81
CA PHE A 197 14.57 -1.12 15.23
C PHE A 197 14.92 0.34 15.48
N PHE A 198 14.41 0.88 16.57
CA PHE A 198 14.72 2.21 17.04
C PHE A 198 15.39 2.14 18.40
N THR A 199 16.58 2.74 18.52
CA THR A 199 17.33 2.87 19.76
C THR A 199 17.77 4.34 19.87
N ASP A 200 17.04 5.12 20.64
CA ASP A 200 17.21 6.56 20.80
C ASP A 200 17.26 7.34 19.45
N ALA A 201 16.50 6.87 18.45
CA ALA A 201 16.36 7.58 17.19
C ALA A 201 15.66 8.91 17.42
N ARG A 202 16.10 9.97 16.71
CA ARG A 202 15.66 11.33 16.97
C ARG A 202 14.73 11.85 15.87
N VAL A 203 13.65 12.48 16.27
CA VAL A 203 12.73 13.14 15.37
C VAL A 203 12.56 14.59 15.81
N PRO A 204 12.93 15.58 14.98
CA PRO A 204 12.69 16.99 15.31
C PRO A 204 11.23 17.25 15.67
N ARG A 205 10.97 18.10 16.64
CA ARG A 205 9.61 18.46 17.06
C ARG A 205 8.76 18.97 15.89
N ALA A 206 9.37 19.62 14.92
CA ALA A 206 8.70 20.09 13.70
C ALA A 206 8.22 18.97 12.78
N ASN A 207 8.72 17.74 12.95
CA ASN A 207 8.37 16.59 12.11
C ASN A 207 7.23 15.73 12.68
N ILE A 208 6.51 16.19 13.71
CA ILE A 208 5.22 15.61 14.08
C ILE A 208 4.14 16.08 13.10
N LEU A 209 3.28 15.18 12.64
CA LEU A 209 2.10 15.51 11.84
C LEU A 209 0.90 15.73 12.78
N GLY A 210 0.23 16.85 12.65
CA GLY A 210 -0.84 17.25 13.58
C GLY A 210 -0.31 17.58 14.97
N ALA A 211 -1.15 17.43 16.00
CA ALA A 211 -0.78 17.59 17.40
C ALA A 211 -0.41 16.24 18.04
N PRO A 212 0.33 16.23 19.17
CA PRO A 212 0.47 15.04 20.00
C PRO A 212 -0.92 14.46 20.33
N GLY A 213 -1.11 13.15 20.13
CA GLY A 213 -2.40 12.47 20.32
C GLY A 213 -3.26 12.33 19.05
N ASP A 214 -2.97 13.05 17.96
CA ASP A 214 -3.71 12.95 16.69
C ASP A 214 -3.30 11.74 15.83
N GLY A 215 -2.27 10.99 16.22
CA GLY A 215 -1.66 9.95 15.42
C GLY A 215 -2.62 8.89 14.92
N TRP A 216 -3.62 8.50 15.72
CA TRP A 216 -4.63 7.54 15.29
C TRP A 216 -5.50 8.06 14.14
N GLN A 217 -5.97 9.29 14.24
CA GLN A 217 -6.80 9.90 13.19
C GLN A 217 -6.02 10.03 11.88
N ILE A 218 -4.75 10.42 11.97
CA ILE A 218 -3.86 10.55 10.81
C ILE A 218 -3.58 9.18 10.19
N ALA A 219 -3.31 8.16 11.02
CA ALA A 219 -3.13 6.78 10.55
C ALA A 219 -4.38 6.25 9.83
N MET A 220 -5.59 6.59 10.30
CA MET A 220 -6.84 6.22 9.63
C MET A 220 -6.97 6.85 8.25
N THR A 221 -6.50 8.09 8.07
CA THR A 221 -6.42 8.74 6.75
C THR A 221 -5.48 7.96 5.82
N THR A 222 -4.26 7.67 6.26
CA THR A 222 -3.28 6.88 5.50
C THR A 222 -3.84 5.52 5.08
N LEU A 223 -4.44 4.78 6.02
CA LEU A 223 -5.03 3.45 5.76
C LEU A 223 -6.26 3.52 4.83
N ALA A 224 -7.03 4.61 4.86
CA ALA A 224 -8.14 4.81 3.94
C ALA A 224 -7.64 4.98 2.49
N TYR A 225 -6.54 5.70 2.29
CA TYR A 225 -5.92 5.84 0.98
C TYR A 225 -5.21 4.56 0.53
N GLU A 226 -4.56 3.84 1.42
CA GLU A 226 -3.95 2.53 1.13
C GLU A 226 -4.98 1.57 0.52
N ARG A 227 -6.15 1.45 1.14
CA ARG A 227 -7.26 0.61 0.62
C ARG A 227 -7.74 1.01 -0.78
N ARG A 228 -7.72 2.31 -1.11
CA ARG A 228 -8.07 2.81 -2.47
C ARG A 228 -6.99 2.50 -3.50
N SER A 229 -5.73 2.49 -3.09
CA SER A 229 -4.59 2.27 -3.98
C SER A 229 -4.49 0.82 -4.47
N PHE A 230 -5.03 -0.15 -3.73
CA PHE A 230 -5.10 -1.55 -4.18
C PHE A 230 -6.01 -1.75 -5.41
N ASP A 231 -6.96 -0.83 -5.65
CA ASP A 231 -7.89 -0.89 -6.79
C ASP A 231 -7.32 -0.25 -8.09
N ARG A 232 -6.18 0.43 -8.02
CA ARG A 232 -5.56 1.00 -9.22
C ARG A 232 -4.67 -0.04 -9.88
N PRO A 233 -4.85 -0.32 -11.20
CA PRO A 233 -3.90 -1.15 -11.94
C PRO A 233 -2.53 -0.46 -11.82
N ARG A 234 -1.56 -1.18 -11.27
CA ARG A 234 -0.16 -0.78 -11.43
C ARG A 234 0.12 -0.94 -12.93
N ASN A 235 0.51 0.13 -13.60
CA ASN A 235 0.95 0.02 -14.98
C ASN A 235 2.10 -0.98 -14.98
N PRO A 236 1.93 -2.18 -15.60
CA PRO A 236 3.09 -3.02 -15.85
C PRO A 236 4.04 -2.16 -16.68
N ALA A 237 5.32 -2.27 -16.40
CA ALA A 237 6.33 -1.63 -17.22
C ALA A 237 6.05 -1.99 -18.69
N GLY A 238 5.40 -1.09 -19.41
CA GLY A 238 5.26 -1.21 -20.86
C GLY A 238 6.66 -1.24 -21.46
N LYS A 239 6.82 -1.85 -22.63
CA LYS A 239 8.08 -1.72 -23.36
C LYS A 239 8.34 -0.23 -23.56
N SER A 240 9.50 0.22 -23.11
CA SER A 240 9.94 1.60 -23.32
C SER A 240 9.81 1.95 -24.81
N PRO A 241 9.19 3.09 -25.16
CA PRO A 241 8.94 3.46 -26.54
C PRO A 241 10.24 3.76 -27.30
N SER A 242 11.35 4.00 -26.60
CA SER A 242 12.65 4.26 -27.20
C SER A 242 13.81 3.87 -26.27
N SER A 243 15.04 3.95 -26.77
CA SER A 243 16.28 3.76 -26.00
C SER A 243 16.77 5.03 -25.31
N ALA A 244 15.96 6.09 -25.26
CA ALA A 244 16.36 7.34 -24.63
C ALA A 244 16.61 7.18 -23.12
N PRO A 245 17.55 7.96 -22.54
CA PRO A 245 18.00 7.79 -21.16
C PRO A 245 16.88 7.80 -20.12
N ILE A 246 15.92 8.69 -20.27
CA ILE A 246 14.79 8.85 -19.32
C ILE A 246 13.98 7.56 -19.15
N TYR A 247 13.80 6.77 -20.24
CA TYR A 247 13.07 5.51 -20.16
C TYR A 247 13.88 4.41 -19.49
N GLN A 248 15.21 4.43 -19.61
CA GLN A 248 16.10 3.49 -18.91
C GLN A 248 16.04 3.76 -17.40
N GLN A 249 16.15 5.03 -17.00
CA GLN A 249 16.06 5.43 -15.59
C GLN A 249 14.68 5.10 -15.01
N TYR A 250 13.61 5.38 -15.74
CA TYR A 250 12.25 5.03 -15.33
C TYR A 250 12.04 3.52 -15.20
N GLN A 251 12.63 2.73 -16.10
CA GLN A 251 12.58 1.28 -16.01
C GLN A 251 13.28 0.76 -14.77
N GLN A 252 14.47 1.31 -14.43
CA GLN A 252 15.19 0.98 -13.21
C GLN A 252 14.38 1.33 -11.95
N GLU A 253 13.75 2.51 -11.92
CA GLU A 253 12.85 2.88 -10.83
C GLU A 253 11.68 1.90 -10.70
N LEU A 254 11.06 1.51 -11.81
CA LEU A 254 9.96 0.54 -11.80
C LEU A 254 10.39 -0.85 -11.32
N GLU A 255 11.60 -1.29 -11.64
CA GLU A 255 12.16 -2.57 -11.17
C GLU A 255 12.30 -2.58 -9.66
N VAL A 256 12.84 -1.50 -9.06
CA VAL A 256 12.94 -1.33 -7.61
C VAL A 256 11.54 -1.22 -6.98
N ALA A 257 10.67 -0.38 -7.53
CA ALA A 257 9.33 -0.17 -7.00
C ALA A 257 8.44 -1.42 -7.07
N ASN A 258 8.63 -2.29 -8.07
CA ASN A 258 7.85 -3.51 -8.26
C ASN A 258 8.46 -4.74 -7.58
N GLU A 259 9.73 -4.67 -7.17
CA GLU A 259 10.40 -5.80 -6.52
C GLU A 259 9.59 -6.39 -5.36
N PRO A 260 9.06 -5.60 -4.39
CA PRO A 260 8.32 -6.12 -3.25
C PRO A 260 7.02 -6.83 -3.64
N TYR A 261 6.56 -6.65 -4.86
CA TYR A 261 5.26 -7.11 -5.34
C TYR A 261 5.34 -8.26 -6.36
N LYS A 262 6.54 -8.74 -6.68
CA LYS A 262 6.75 -9.83 -7.66
C LYS A 262 5.98 -11.11 -7.33
N TRP A 263 5.78 -11.41 -6.05
CA TRP A 263 5.07 -12.59 -5.56
C TRP A 263 3.56 -12.37 -5.33
N TYR A 264 3.04 -11.16 -5.58
CA TYR A 264 1.62 -10.86 -5.34
C TYR A 264 0.65 -11.65 -6.23
N PRO A 265 0.97 -11.99 -7.48
CA PRO A 265 0.14 -12.90 -8.28
C PRO A 265 -0.03 -14.27 -7.60
N GLN A 266 1.04 -14.82 -7.00
CA GLN A 266 1.01 -16.07 -6.25
C GLN A 266 0.17 -15.92 -4.97
N ARG A 267 0.33 -14.82 -4.24
CA ARG A 267 -0.53 -14.48 -3.10
C ARG A 267 -2.01 -14.40 -3.48
N ALA A 268 -2.31 -13.92 -4.68
CA ALA A 268 -3.68 -13.87 -5.21
C ALA A 268 -4.21 -15.22 -5.71
N GLY A 269 -3.39 -16.29 -5.69
CA GLY A 269 -3.78 -17.64 -6.00
C GLY A 269 -3.66 -18.03 -7.47
N ARG A 270 -3.07 -17.19 -8.36
CA ARG A 270 -2.89 -17.47 -9.79
C ARG A 270 -4.11 -18.15 -10.44
N VAL A 271 -5.31 -17.60 -10.17
CA VAL A 271 -6.59 -18.09 -10.72
C VAL A 271 -6.55 -18.21 -12.25
N ASP A 272 -5.76 -17.34 -12.89
CA ASP A 272 -5.52 -17.31 -14.33
C ASP A 272 -4.95 -18.63 -14.88
N LEU A 273 -4.16 -19.36 -14.08
CA LEU A 273 -3.49 -20.60 -14.49
C LEU A 273 -4.30 -21.87 -14.21
N VAL A 274 -5.33 -21.83 -13.38
CA VAL A 274 -6.07 -23.02 -12.91
C VAL A 274 -6.63 -23.85 -14.08
N LEU A 275 -7.32 -23.20 -15.01
CA LEU A 275 -7.97 -23.91 -16.12
C LEU A 275 -6.96 -24.50 -17.09
N GLN A 276 -5.88 -23.77 -17.38
CA GLN A 276 -4.81 -24.25 -18.23
C GLN A 276 -4.16 -25.48 -17.60
N ARG A 277 -3.78 -25.40 -16.33
CA ARG A 277 -3.12 -26.49 -15.62
C ARG A 277 -4.01 -27.76 -15.53
N ALA A 278 -5.32 -27.59 -15.28
CA ALA A 278 -6.25 -28.69 -15.24
C ALA A 278 -6.37 -29.44 -16.59
N LYS A 279 -6.23 -28.72 -17.70
CA LYS A 279 -6.19 -29.35 -19.04
C LYS A 279 -4.87 -30.08 -19.29
N GLU A 280 -3.74 -29.50 -18.92
CA GLU A 280 -2.39 -30.06 -19.10
C GLU A 280 -2.23 -31.38 -18.35
N THR A 281 -2.73 -31.45 -17.11
CA THR A 281 -2.66 -32.68 -16.28
C THR A 281 -3.76 -33.69 -16.60
N GLY A 282 -4.78 -33.33 -17.38
CA GLY A 282 -5.97 -34.13 -17.59
C GLY A 282 -6.96 -34.11 -16.42
N ALA A 283 -6.66 -33.39 -15.32
CA ALA A 283 -7.53 -33.28 -14.14
C ALA A 283 -8.88 -32.60 -14.43
N ILE A 284 -9.01 -31.92 -15.55
CA ILE A 284 -10.28 -31.34 -16.02
C ILE A 284 -11.36 -32.41 -16.25
N ASN A 285 -10.99 -33.70 -16.42
CA ASN A 285 -11.90 -34.79 -16.57
C ASN A 285 -12.40 -35.37 -15.23
N ASP A 286 -11.76 -35.03 -14.11
CA ASP A 286 -12.21 -35.43 -12.78
C ASP A 286 -13.44 -34.61 -12.38
N PRO A 287 -14.58 -35.23 -12.04
CA PRO A 287 -15.82 -34.53 -11.69
C PRO A 287 -15.68 -33.70 -10.40
N VAL A 288 -14.84 -34.08 -9.44
CA VAL A 288 -14.61 -33.36 -8.17
C VAL A 288 -13.82 -32.08 -8.46
N ILE A 289 -12.72 -32.20 -9.18
CA ILE A 289 -11.89 -31.06 -9.58
C ILE A 289 -12.70 -30.06 -10.43
N ARG A 290 -13.54 -30.54 -11.35
CA ARG A 290 -14.44 -29.66 -12.12
C ARG A 290 -15.37 -28.85 -11.23
N GLN A 291 -15.92 -29.46 -10.17
CA GLN A 291 -16.78 -28.70 -9.23
C GLN A 291 -16.00 -27.65 -8.45
N ASP A 292 -14.78 -27.95 -8.05
CA ASP A 292 -13.95 -26.95 -7.35
C ASP A 292 -13.50 -25.80 -8.28
N ILE A 293 -13.19 -26.09 -9.53
CA ILE A 293 -12.96 -25.06 -10.56
C ILE A 293 -14.23 -24.20 -10.76
N ALA A 294 -15.41 -24.83 -10.84
CA ALA A 294 -16.67 -24.09 -10.97
C ALA A 294 -16.95 -23.18 -9.75
N ARG A 295 -16.71 -23.66 -8.53
CA ARG A 295 -16.82 -22.86 -7.29
C ARG A 295 -15.88 -21.67 -7.32
N LEU A 296 -14.62 -21.88 -7.71
CA LEU A 296 -13.63 -20.82 -7.84
C LEU A 296 -14.08 -19.76 -8.85
N HIS A 297 -14.59 -20.21 -10.01
CA HIS A 297 -15.11 -19.31 -11.04
C HIS A 297 -16.30 -18.49 -10.54
N ILE A 298 -17.27 -19.11 -9.87
CA ILE A 298 -18.44 -18.43 -9.29
C ILE A 298 -18.01 -17.38 -8.28
N LEU A 299 -17.09 -17.71 -7.37
CA LEU A 299 -16.60 -16.79 -6.35
C LEU A 299 -15.85 -15.62 -6.98
N ALA A 300 -14.98 -15.86 -7.94
CA ALA A 300 -14.24 -14.82 -8.66
C ALA A 300 -15.17 -13.89 -9.45
N GLN A 301 -16.18 -14.43 -10.13
CA GLN A 301 -17.16 -13.63 -10.87
C GLN A 301 -18.05 -12.80 -9.93
N SER A 302 -18.51 -13.37 -8.82
CA SER A 302 -19.29 -12.64 -7.81
C SER A 302 -18.52 -11.46 -7.23
N ALA A 303 -17.22 -11.68 -6.92
CA ALA A 303 -16.34 -10.61 -6.45
C ALA A 303 -16.17 -9.49 -7.49
N ARG A 304 -15.94 -9.88 -8.77
CA ARG A 304 -15.84 -8.94 -9.88
C ARG A 304 -17.11 -8.10 -10.06
N TRP A 305 -18.28 -8.70 -10.03
CA TRP A 305 -19.56 -7.98 -10.16
C TRP A 305 -19.82 -7.06 -8.95
N THR A 306 -19.44 -7.49 -7.75
CA THR A 306 -19.55 -6.66 -6.55
C THR A 306 -18.66 -5.43 -6.67
N ALA A 307 -17.41 -5.57 -7.14
CA ALA A 307 -16.53 -4.43 -7.40
C ALA A 307 -17.05 -3.51 -8.51
N GLN A 308 -17.62 -4.06 -9.60
CA GLN A 308 -18.25 -3.25 -10.66
C GLN A 308 -19.45 -2.44 -10.14
N ARG A 309 -20.29 -3.05 -9.30
CA ARG A 309 -21.40 -2.37 -8.66
C ARG A 309 -20.95 -1.23 -7.75
N ALA A 310 -19.91 -1.44 -6.95
CA ALA A 310 -19.33 -0.39 -6.10
C ALA A 310 -18.80 0.80 -6.92
N ARG A 311 -18.06 0.52 -8.01
CA ARG A 311 -17.56 1.56 -8.94
C ARG A 311 -18.70 2.33 -9.62
N ALA A 312 -19.78 1.65 -10.03
CA ALA A 312 -20.93 2.29 -10.63
C ALA A 312 -21.65 3.21 -9.62
N ALA A 313 -21.79 2.77 -8.37
CA ALA A 313 -22.36 3.59 -7.29
C ALA A 313 -21.51 4.86 -7.04
N GLN A 314 -20.21 4.74 -7.00
CA GLN A 314 -19.29 5.86 -6.83
C GLN A 314 -19.39 6.86 -8.00
N LYS A 315 -19.43 6.36 -9.26
CA LYS A 315 -19.64 7.22 -10.45
C LYS A 315 -21.00 7.94 -10.41
N ALA A 316 -22.01 7.36 -9.76
CA ALA A 316 -23.32 7.97 -9.55
C ALA A 316 -23.37 8.90 -8.32
N GLY A 317 -22.24 9.29 -7.74
CA GLY A 317 -22.12 10.22 -6.62
C GLY A 317 -22.58 9.65 -5.27
N LYS A 318 -22.75 8.33 -5.14
CA LYS A 318 -23.08 7.72 -3.84
C LYS A 318 -21.83 7.70 -2.94
N PRO A 319 -22.00 7.94 -1.62
CA PRO A 319 -20.92 7.86 -0.67
C PRO A 319 -20.34 6.45 -0.67
N GLN A 320 -19.02 6.36 -0.48
CA GLN A 320 -18.33 5.08 -0.39
C GLN A 320 -18.72 4.37 0.90
N GLY A 321 -19.16 3.13 0.76
CA GLY A 321 -19.48 2.23 1.86
C GLY A 321 -18.34 1.28 2.23
N PRO A 322 -18.62 0.23 3.00
CA PRO A 322 -17.65 -0.78 3.40
C PRO A 322 -17.36 -1.85 2.34
N GLU A 323 -17.63 -1.59 1.06
CA GLU A 323 -17.49 -2.53 -0.06
C GLU A 323 -16.04 -3.03 -0.21
N GLY A 324 -15.05 -2.20 0.16
CA GLY A 324 -13.65 -2.61 0.19
C GLY A 324 -13.38 -3.81 1.10
N SER A 325 -14.12 -3.91 2.23
CA SER A 325 -14.04 -5.07 3.13
C SER A 325 -14.59 -6.35 2.51
N LEU A 326 -15.69 -6.24 1.74
CA LEU A 326 -16.23 -7.38 0.98
C LEU A 326 -15.23 -7.85 -0.07
N GLY A 327 -14.63 -6.92 -0.82
CA GLY A 327 -13.62 -7.21 -1.83
C GLY A 327 -12.38 -7.90 -1.25
N LYS A 328 -11.85 -7.37 -0.14
CA LYS A 328 -10.69 -7.94 0.55
C LYS A 328 -10.95 -9.36 1.09
N LEU A 329 -12.10 -9.58 1.72
CA LEU A 329 -12.48 -10.90 2.23
C LEU A 329 -12.69 -11.89 1.09
N ALA A 330 -13.31 -11.48 -0.01
CA ALA A 330 -13.48 -12.31 -1.20
C ALA A 330 -12.13 -12.68 -1.83
N ALA A 331 -11.19 -11.73 -1.96
CA ALA A 331 -9.86 -11.97 -2.49
C ALA A 331 -9.08 -13.00 -1.66
N SER A 332 -9.17 -12.93 -0.32
CA SER A 332 -8.58 -13.93 0.57
C SER A 332 -9.17 -15.32 0.36
N HIS A 333 -10.50 -15.44 0.25
CA HIS A 333 -11.17 -16.71 0.00
C HIS A 333 -10.83 -17.28 -1.39
N ILE A 334 -10.78 -16.43 -2.42
CA ILE A 334 -10.39 -16.82 -3.79
C ILE A 334 -8.97 -17.36 -3.79
N GLY A 335 -8.01 -16.65 -3.19
CA GLY A 335 -6.61 -17.08 -3.12
C GLY A 335 -6.47 -18.46 -2.46
N ARG A 336 -7.08 -18.66 -1.30
CA ARG A 336 -7.03 -19.95 -0.59
C ARG A 336 -7.71 -21.11 -1.37
N LEU A 337 -8.86 -20.84 -1.99
CA LEU A 337 -9.53 -21.84 -2.81
C LEU A 337 -8.71 -22.17 -4.04
N ALA A 338 -8.15 -21.18 -4.72
CA ALA A 338 -7.27 -21.37 -5.87
C ALA A 338 -6.02 -22.18 -5.52
N SER A 339 -5.38 -21.87 -4.38
CA SER A 339 -4.24 -22.63 -3.86
C SER A 339 -4.59 -24.11 -3.68
N ARG A 340 -5.72 -24.41 -3.05
CA ARG A 340 -6.20 -25.79 -2.88
C ARG A 340 -6.44 -26.46 -4.24
N VAL A 341 -7.16 -25.79 -5.14
CA VAL A 341 -7.46 -26.34 -6.48
C VAL A 341 -6.18 -26.62 -7.27
N HIS A 342 -5.19 -25.72 -7.20
CA HIS A 342 -3.88 -25.97 -7.81
C HIS A 342 -3.18 -27.21 -7.24
N THR A 343 -3.23 -27.38 -5.91
CA THR A 343 -2.65 -28.54 -5.24
C THR A 343 -3.33 -29.83 -5.67
N ASP A 344 -4.67 -29.85 -5.73
CA ASP A 344 -5.45 -31.01 -6.14
C ASP A 344 -5.19 -31.37 -7.61
N ILE A 345 -5.08 -30.38 -8.51
CA ILE A 345 -4.74 -30.57 -9.94
C ILE A 345 -3.33 -31.10 -10.12
N SER A 346 -2.37 -30.63 -9.35
CA SER A 346 -0.94 -30.95 -9.56
C SER A 346 -0.43 -32.09 -8.69
N ALA A 347 -1.20 -32.53 -7.71
CA ALA A 347 -0.85 -33.63 -6.80
C ALA A 347 0.57 -33.48 -6.22
N ASN A 348 1.43 -34.46 -6.33
CA ASN A 348 2.79 -34.43 -5.79
C ASN A 348 3.68 -33.31 -6.40
N GLU A 349 3.42 -32.89 -7.63
CA GLU A 349 4.15 -31.80 -8.29
C GLU A 349 3.92 -30.45 -7.62
N ALA A 350 2.81 -30.28 -6.88
CA ALA A 350 2.53 -29.06 -6.13
C ALA A 350 3.58 -28.72 -5.03
N LEU A 351 4.37 -29.72 -4.62
CA LEU A 351 5.40 -29.57 -3.59
C LEU A 351 6.80 -29.35 -4.15
N LEU A 352 6.95 -29.43 -5.47
CA LEU A 352 8.24 -29.30 -6.13
C LEU A 352 8.53 -27.84 -6.49
N THR A 353 9.80 -27.48 -6.41
CA THR A 353 10.31 -26.14 -6.76
C THR A 353 11.48 -26.26 -7.73
N GLY A 354 11.76 -25.17 -8.45
CA GLY A 354 12.85 -25.10 -9.41
C GLY A 354 12.39 -25.30 -10.87
N PRO A 355 13.33 -25.18 -11.82
CA PRO A 355 13.02 -25.10 -13.26
C PRO A 355 12.41 -26.39 -13.83
N ASP A 356 12.70 -27.55 -13.21
CA ASP A 356 12.19 -28.84 -13.66
C ASP A 356 10.83 -29.20 -13.05
N SER A 357 10.30 -28.36 -12.16
CA SER A 357 8.99 -28.57 -11.54
C SER A 357 7.86 -27.98 -12.40
N ALA A 358 6.63 -28.44 -12.15
CA ALA A 358 5.46 -27.91 -12.83
C ALA A 358 5.38 -26.38 -12.72
N MET A 359 5.28 -25.71 -13.87
CA MET A 359 5.24 -24.24 -13.96
C MET A 359 6.39 -23.56 -13.18
N GLU A 360 7.60 -24.15 -13.22
CA GLU A 360 8.81 -23.60 -12.60
C GLU A 360 8.67 -23.33 -11.07
N GLY A 361 7.85 -24.13 -10.38
CA GLY A 361 7.60 -24.00 -8.95
C GLY A 361 6.53 -22.98 -8.55
N VAL A 362 5.86 -22.33 -9.48
CA VAL A 362 4.81 -21.35 -9.21
C VAL A 362 3.69 -21.93 -8.33
N ILE A 363 3.32 -23.20 -8.49
CA ILE A 363 2.26 -23.82 -7.68
C ILE A 363 2.67 -23.94 -6.21
N ALA A 364 3.90 -24.38 -5.94
CA ALA A 364 4.43 -24.42 -4.58
C ALA A 364 4.50 -23.02 -3.95
N GLU A 365 4.88 -22.02 -4.73
CA GLU A 365 4.90 -20.63 -4.26
C GLU A 365 3.49 -20.10 -3.97
N VAL A 366 2.47 -20.42 -4.78
CA VAL A 366 1.06 -20.11 -4.50
C VAL A 366 0.64 -20.69 -3.16
N LEU A 367 0.99 -21.95 -2.87
CA LEU A 367 0.62 -22.64 -1.64
C LEU A 367 1.15 -21.87 -0.40
N VAL A 368 2.42 -21.43 -0.42
CA VAL A 368 3.03 -20.74 0.73
C VAL A 368 2.73 -19.23 0.77
N SER A 369 2.30 -18.64 -0.33
CA SER A 369 2.03 -17.19 -0.42
C SER A 369 0.59 -16.79 -0.10
N THR A 370 -0.39 -17.63 -0.43
CA THR A 370 -1.82 -17.31 -0.26
C THR A 370 -2.25 -17.02 1.18
N PRO A 371 -1.68 -17.65 2.24
CA PRO A 371 -2.04 -17.30 3.62
C PRO A 371 -1.85 -15.83 3.97
N ALA A 372 -0.86 -15.15 3.38
CA ALA A 372 -0.64 -13.72 3.56
C ALA A 372 -1.86 -12.88 3.14
N GLY A 373 -2.67 -13.37 2.19
CA GLY A 373 -3.93 -12.74 1.78
C GLY A 373 -4.96 -12.64 2.89
N SER A 374 -4.98 -13.57 3.84
CA SER A 374 -5.90 -13.58 4.99
C SER A 374 -5.44 -12.68 6.14
N ILE A 375 -4.20 -12.20 6.11
CA ILE A 375 -3.56 -11.47 7.21
C ILE A 375 -3.37 -10.00 6.88
N ALA A 376 -2.66 -9.69 5.80
CA ALA A 376 -2.26 -8.34 5.42
C ALA A 376 -3.44 -7.47 4.97
N GLY A 377 -3.35 -6.16 5.20
CA GLY A 377 -4.41 -5.21 4.83
C GLY A 377 -5.70 -5.35 5.69
N GLY A 378 -5.52 -5.79 6.96
CA GLY A 378 -6.60 -6.17 7.88
C GLY A 378 -7.01 -7.63 7.70
N THR A 379 -6.92 -8.41 8.77
CA THR A 379 -7.22 -9.85 8.73
C THR A 379 -8.67 -10.15 8.30
N ASP A 380 -8.93 -11.38 7.91
CA ASP A 380 -10.29 -11.82 7.56
C ASP A 380 -11.28 -11.58 8.71
N GLU A 381 -10.83 -11.70 9.97
CA GLU A 381 -11.60 -11.41 11.18
C GLU A 381 -11.94 -9.92 11.28
N ILE A 382 -10.97 -9.04 11.07
CA ILE A 382 -11.19 -7.58 11.03
C ILE A 382 -12.18 -7.22 9.92
N GLN A 383 -12.05 -7.84 8.72
CA GLN A 383 -13.01 -7.58 7.63
C GLN A 383 -14.42 -8.04 8.00
N ARG A 384 -14.57 -9.20 8.68
CA ARG A 384 -15.88 -9.67 9.17
C ARG A 384 -16.46 -8.72 10.20
N ASN A 385 -15.67 -8.19 11.14
CA ASN A 385 -16.15 -7.21 12.12
C ASN A 385 -16.64 -5.93 11.41
N ILE A 386 -15.88 -5.40 10.44
CA ILE A 386 -16.30 -4.22 9.68
C ILE A 386 -17.61 -4.49 8.91
N ILE A 387 -17.75 -5.65 8.28
CA ILE A 387 -18.96 -6.05 7.58
C ILE A 387 -20.12 -6.18 8.56
N ALA A 388 -19.92 -6.86 9.69
CA ALA A 388 -20.96 -7.05 10.72
C ALA A 388 -21.48 -5.71 11.24
N GLU A 389 -20.58 -4.80 11.62
CA GLU A 389 -20.96 -3.52 12.23
C GLU A 389 -21.51 -2.52 11.21
N ARG A 390 -20.84 -2.38 10.04
CA ARG A 390 -21.14 -1.29 9.10
C ARG A 390 -22.05 -1.67 7.94
N VAL A 391 -22.16 -2.95 7.58
CA VAL A 391 -23.06 -3.43 6.52
C VAL A 391 -24.32 -4.01 7.12
N LEU A 392 -24.17 -4.87 8.14
CA LEU A 392 -25.31 -5.59 8.75
C LEU A 392 -25.91 -4.85 9.96
N GLY A 393 -25.25 -3.81 10.47
CA GLY A 393 -25.73 -3.03 11.62
C GLY A 393 -25.74 -3.81 12.94
N LEU A 394 -24.90 -4.85 13.06
CA LEU A 394 -24.78 -5.61 14.30
C LEU A 394 -24.10 -4.77 15.40
N PRO A 395 -24.43 -5.01 16.67
CA PRO A 395 -23.80 -4.30 17.78
C PRO A 395 -22.31 -4.59 17.87
N LYS A 396 -21.56 -3.58 18.31
CA LYS A 396 -20.14 -3.74 18.63
C LYS A 396 -19.97 -4.59 19.88
N GLU A 397 -18.85 -5.34 19.93
CA GLU A 397 -18.47 -6.03 21.15
C GLU A 397 -18.14 -5.05 22.29
N PRO A 398 -18.40 -5.44 23.56
CA PRO A 398 -17.97 -4.66 24.72
C PRO A 398 -16.45 -4.42 24.70
N ARG A 399 -16.04 -3.21 25.06
CA ARG A 399 -14.63 -2.81 25.10
C ARG A 399 -14.16 -2.73 26.54
N PHE A 400 -12.99 -3.33 26.80
CA PHE A 400 -12.32 -3.31 28.11
C PHE A 400 -11.05 -2.45 28.13
N ASP A 401 -10.78 -1.74 27.02
CA ASP A 401 -9.56 -0.95 26.78
C ASP A 401 -9.85 0.56 26.75
N THR A 402 -10.74 1.02 27.64
CA THR A 402 -11.20 2.43 27.65
C THR A 402 -10.44 3.34 28.61
N GLY A 403 -9.65 2.77 29.53
CA GLY A 403 -8.80 3.49 30.49
C GLY A 403 -7.44 3.91 29.91
N PRO A 404 -6.53 4.42 30.78
CA PRO A 404 -5.15 4.71 30.43
C PRO A 404 -4.47 3.51 29.76
N PHE A 405 -3.68 3.74 28.69
CA PHE A 405 -3.08 2.63 27.94
C PHE A 405 -2.11 1.80 28.80
N ARG A 406 -1.45 2.41 29.77
CA ARG A 406 -0.56 1.70 30.72
C ARG A 406 -1.26 0.58 31.47
N ASP A 407 -2.57 0.70 31.71
CA ASP A 407 -3.38 -0.24 32.49
C ASP A 407 -4.09 -1.27 31.58
N VAL A 408 -4.00 -1.13 30.26
CA VAL A 408 -4.63 -2.06 29.32
C VAL A 408 -3.86 -3.39 29.29
N PRO A 409 -4.50 -4.53 29.59
CA PRO A 409 -3.86 -5.84 29.52
C PRO A 409 -3.31 -6.13 28.12
N ARG A 410 -2.07 -6.59 28.03
CA ARG A 410 -1.40 -6.95 26.78
C ARG A 410 -0.93 -8.39 26.83
N ASN A 411 -0.90 -9.07 25.67
CA ASN A 411 -0.42 -10.45 25.58
C ASN A 411 1.03 -10.65 26.05
N SER A 412 1.84 -9.59 25.98
CA SER A 412 3.23 -9.54 26.41
C SER A 412 3.42 -9.09 27.86
N SER A 413 2.36 -8.70 28.57
CA SER A 413 2.45 -8.36 29.99
C SER A 413 2.73 -9.65 30.79
N PRO A 414 3.68 -9.65 31.77
CA PRO A 414 3.81 -10.75 32.70
C PRO A 414 2.43 -10.99 33.31
N LYS A 415 1.93 -12.22 33.25
CA LYS A 415 0.77 -12.61 34.04
C LYS A 415 1.24 -12.53 35.47
N ASP A 416 0.64 -11.65 36.28
CA ASP A 416 0.85 -11.67 37.72
C ASP A 416 0.58 -13.10 38.18
N GLN A 417 1.64 -13.72 38.72
CA GLN A 417 1.59 -15.05 39.32
C GLN A 417 0.92 -14.99 40.66
#